data_bfe3ba21194f917e28216efac2d41348
#
_entry.id   bfe3ba21194f917e28216efac2d41348
#
_cell.length_a   1.000
_cell.length_b   1.000
_cell.length_c   1.000
_cell.angle_alpha   90.00
_cell.angle_beta   90.00
_cell.angle_gamma   90.00
#
_symmetry.space_group_name_H-M   'P 1'
#
loop_
_entity.id
_entity.type
_entity.pdbx_description
1 polymer ?
#
loop_
_entity_poly.entity_id
_entity_poly.type
_entity_poly.pdbx_seq_one_letter_code
_entity_poly.pdbx_strand_id
1 'polypeptide(L)'
;MKRLKTITLICAMLCLCSSCKKDLDMTLLKSTLLNGTAFSSIQATEAFEIKVVKDESSFVELECSAYLNEYIICKVENECLTLSVNKVGNLPTGTEYRAIVHTPTLHSISLTDASRMTIIGDFEDFTSAEIDKASVCSGGVFSGNAVVVSLTEASQLVDFTFDGQQFEAKLGDASRFVGNVNAINDLNVELSSASNFINYGGTSQNAKLVLREASLLNMAQTEIQNIEVDFSGASSATVKATDTISGRLADLSTLYYYGNPQINVECLDGSLVYRL
;
A
#
# COMPACT_ATOMS: atom_id res chain seq x y z
N MET A 1 23.78 -74.23 -8.33
CA MET A 1 24.69 -73.08 -8.22
C MET A 1 24.30 -72.01 -9.27
N LYS A 2 23.12 -71.34 -9.17
CA LYS A 2 22.71 -70.29 -10.09
C LYS A 2 21.72 -69.26 -9.42
N ARG A 3 21.98 -68.88 -8.19
CA ARG A 3 21.12 -67.85 -7.52
C ARG A 3 21.90 -66.80 -6.68
N LEU A 4 23.19 -66.59 -6.95
CA LEU A 4 24.00 -65.66 -6.13
C LEU A 4 24.69 -64.57 -6.93
N LYS A 5 24.21 -64.21 -8.15
CA LYS A 5 24.78 -63.11 -8.95
C LYS A 5 23.84 -61.92 -9.23
N THR A 6 22.60 -61.99 -8.75
CA THR A 6 21.59 -60.97 -9.07
C THR A 6 21.37 -59.96 -7.94
N ILE A 7 21.92 -60.14 -6.75
CA ILE A 7 21.72 -59.27 -5.59
C ILE A 7 22.78 -58.18 -5.48
N THR A 8 23.94 -58.34 -6.13
CA THR A 8 25.05 -57.38 -6.03
C THR A 8 24.93 -56.20 -7.00
N LEU A 9 23.98 -56.23 -7.95
CA LEU A 9 23.82 -55.15 -8.95
C LEU A 9 22.73 -54.13 -8.57
N ILE A 10 21.91 -54.41 -7.57
CA ILE A 10 20.82 -53.47 -7.12
C ILE A 10 21.32 -52.49 -6.03
N CYS A 11 22.38 -52.82 -5.29
CA CYS A 11 22.96 -51.93 -4.29
C CYS A 11 23.87 -50.83 -4.86
N ALA A 12 24.35 -50.94 -6.09
CA ALA A 12 25.24 -49.94 -6.69
C ALA A 12 24.51 -48.80 -7.40
N MET A 13 23.16 -48.87 -7.54
CA MET A 13 22.36 -47.83 -8.24
C MET A 13 21.62 -46.89 -7.32
N LEU A 14 21.76 -47.04 -6.00
CA LEU A 14 21.10 -46.20 -4.98
C LEU A 14 22.00 -45.13 -4.37
N CYS A 15 23.24 -44.97 -4.81
CA CYS A 15 24.19 -43.99 -4.30
C CYS A 15 24.47 -42.79 -5.23
N LEU A 16 23.70 -42.58 -6.30
CA LEU A 16 23.93 -41.45 -7.23
C LEU A 16 22.87 -40.37 -7.18
N CYS A 17 22.02 -40.35 -6.16
CA CYS A 17 21.14 -39.21 -5.90
C CYS A 17 21.59 -38.41 -4.68
N SER A 18 22.89 -38.23 -4.46
CA SER A 18 23.35 -37.04 -3.74
C SER A 18 23.23 -35.87 -4.74
N SER A 19 22.03 -35.37 -4.86
CA SER A 19 21.81 -34.00 -5.37
C SER A 19 22.79 -33.11 -4.61
N CYS A 20 23.86 -32.69 -5.25
CA CYS A 20 24.66 -31.57 -4.77
C CYS A 20 23.72 -30.37 -4.62
N LYS A 21 23.07 -30.18 -3.47
CA LYS A 21 22.55 -28.92 -3.07
C LYS A 21 23.78 -28.02 -3.00
N LYS A 22 23.95 -27.19 -4.04
CA LYS A 22 24.94 -26.13 -4.00
C LYS A 22 24.59 -25.31 -2.77
N ASP A 23 25.41 -25.36 -1.72
CA ASP A 23 25.20 -24.53 -0.55
C ASP A 23 25.17 -23.07 -1.02
N LEU A 24 24.03 -22.42 -0.84
CA LEU A 24 23.88 -21.03 -1.23
C LEU A 24 24.60 -20.15 -0.21
N ASP A 25 25.38 -19.19 -0.68
CA ASP A 25 26.05 -18.23 0.17
C ASP A 25 25.03 -17.24 0.75
N MET A 26 24.67 -17.44 2.01
CA MET A 26 23.71 -16.61 2.76
C MET A 26 24.37 -15.44 3.48
N THR A 27 25.69 -15.21 3.31
CA THR A 27 26.39 -14.05 3.89
C THR A 27 25.71 -12.76 3.43
N LEU A 28 25.48 -11.85 4.36
CA LEU A 28 24.90 -10.54 4.04
C LEU A 28 25.95 -9.62 3.41
N LEU A 29 25.67 -9.17 2.21
CA LEU A 29 26.41 -8.13 1.52
C LEU A 29 25.74 -6.77 1.75
N LYS A 30 26.57 -5.75 1.98
CA LYS A 30 26.14 -4.35 2.07
C LYS A 30 26.82 -3.54 0.98
N SER A 31 26.05 -2.71 0.28
CA SER A 31 26.56 -1.84 -0.77
C SER A 31 25.82 -0.52 -0.81
N THR A 32 26.51 0.54 -1.20
CA THR A 32 25.88 1.85 -1.49
C THR A 32 25.86 2.02 -3.00
N LEU A 33 24.67 2.23 -3.55
CA LEU A 33 24.39 2.30 -4.98
C LEU A 33 23.79 3.65 -5.35
N LEU A 34 23.85 4.01 -6.64
CA LEU A 34 23.17 5.16 -7.23
C LEU A 34 23.54 6.49 -6.57
N ASN A 35 24.75 6.62 -6.01
CA ASN A 35 25.20 7.80 -5.30
C ASN A 35 25.16 9.06 -6.20
N GLY A 36 24.34 10.05 -5.81
CA GLY A 36 24.11 11.28 -6.57
C GLY A 36 23.18 11.13 -7.79
N THR A 37 22.58 9.96 -8.00
CA THR A 37 21.56 9.77 -9.06
C THR A 37 20.22 10.24 -8.55
N ALA A 38 19.66 11.30 -9.12
CA ALA A 38 18.38 11.85 -8.73
C ALA A 38 17.23 10.95 -9.15
N PHE A 39 16.26 10.77 -8.24
CA PHE A 39 14.97 10.15 -8.50
C PHE A 39 13.92 10.77 -7.57
N SER A 40 12.68 10.75 -8.00
CA SER A 40 11.53 11.29 -7.25
C SER A 40 10.40 10.29 -7.12
N SER A 41 10.52 9.11 -7.72
CA SER A 41 9.54 8.04 -7.65
C SER A 41 10.21 6.72 -7.26
N ILE A 42 9.49 5.86 -6.53
CA ILE A 42 10.00 4.55 -6.11
C ILE A 42 8.98 3.48 -6.48
N GLN A 43 9.46 2.46 -7.18
CA GLN A 43 8.70 1.25 -7.48
C GLN A 43 9.40 0.03 -6.86
N ALA A 44 8.64 -0.79 -6.13
CA ALA A 44 9.17 -2.01 -5.55
C ALA A 44 8.22 -3.19 -5.71
N THR A 45 8.80 -4.37 -5.91
CA THR A 45 8.08 -5.62 -6.14
C THR A 45 8.83 -6.81 -5.52
N GLU A 46 8.23 -7.99 -5.51
CA GLU A 46 8.86 -9.22 -5.04
C GLU A 46 9.25 -9.18 -3.56
N ALA A 47 8.32 -8.77 -2.69
CA ALA A 47 8.46 -8.73 -1.24
C ALA A 47 9.68 -7.90 -0.73
N PHE A 48 10.07 -6.87 -1.47
CA PHE A 48 11.19 -6.00 -1.09
C PHE A 48 10.86 -5.23 0.20
N GLU A 49 11.80 -5.21 1.15
CA GLU A 49 11.70 -4.40 2.37
C GLU A 49 12.47 -3.09 2.19
N ILE A 50 11.77 -1.95 2.32
CA ILE A 50 12.33 -0.64 2.01
C ILE A 50 12.10 0.32 3.18
N LYS A 51 13.13 1.06 3.52
CA LYS A 51 13.03 2.23 4.38
C LYS A 51 13.40 3.48 3.56
N VAL A 52 12.47 4.40 3.37
CA VAL A 52 12.75 5.69 2.73
C VAL A 52 13.06 6.73 3.80
N VAL A 53 14.14 7.46 3.62
CA VAL A 53 14.57 8.52 4.54
C VAL A 53 14.78 9.80 3.73
N LYS A 54 14.19 10.90 4.18
CA LYS A 54 14.49 12.22 3.60
C LYS A 54 15.94 12.61 3.89
N ASP A 55 16.69 12.94 2.84
CA ASP A 55 18.10 13.29 2.91
C ASP A 55 18.40 14.38 1.87
N GLU A 56 19.53 15.09 1.99
CA GLU A 56 19.93 16.11 1.02
C GLU A 56 20.42 15.51 -0.32
N SER A 57 20.80 14.25 -0.32
CA SER A 57 21.32 13.54 -1.50
C SER A 57 20.59 12.21 -1.73
N SER A 58 20.57 11.78 -3.01
CA SER A 58 19.97 10.50 -3.39
C SER A 58 21.02 9.40 -3.43
N PHE A 59 20.77 8.30 -2.72
CA PHE A 59 21.53 7.05 -2.78
C PHE A 59 20.73 5.91 -2.17
N VAL A 60 21.18 4.68 -2.40
CA VAL A 60 20.54 3.47 -1.88
C VAL A 60 21.56 2.64 -1.13
N GLU A 61 21.30 2.36 0.14
CA GLU A 61 22.01 1.34 0.91
C GLU A 61 21.29 0.01 0.75
N LEU A 62 21.91 -0.90 0.00
CA LEU A 62 21.36 -2.23 -0.26
C LEU A 62 22.02 -3.27 0.66
N GLU A 63 21.23 -4.11 1.27
CA GLU A 63 21.67 -5.27 2.02
C GLU A 63 20.95 -6.52 1.50
N CYS A 64 21.70 -7.53 1.06
CA CYS A 64 21.13 -8.77 0.55
C CYS A 64 22.03 -10.00 0.78
N SER A 65 21.43 -11.19 0.79
CA SER A 65 22.20 -12.45 0.80
C SER A 65 23.10 -12.55 -0.43
N ALA A 66 24.36 -12.94 -0.26
CA ALA A 66 25.38 -12.90 -1.30
C ALA A 66 24.97 -13.62 -2.60
N TYR A 67 24.32 -14.79 -2.49
CA TYR A 67 23.84 -15.53 -3.67
C TYR A 67 22.75 -14.81 -4.46
N LEU A 68 22.05 -13.82 -3.83
CA LEU A 68 20.96 -13.09 -4.46
C LEU A 68 21.45 -11.82 -5.18
N ASN A 69 22.67 -11.37 -4.90
CA ASN A 69 23.20 -10.09 -5.36
C ASN A 69 23.13 -9.91 -6.90
N GLU A 70 23.35 -10.97 -7.67
CA GLU A 70 23.25 -10.94 -9.14
C GLU A 70 21.80 -10.86 -9.68
N TYR A 71 20.80 -11.11 -8.83
CA TYR A 71 19.38 -11.09 -9.16
C TYR A 71 18.67 -9.82 -8.69
N ILE A 72 19.31 -9.00 -7.83
CA ILE A 72 18.74 -7.75 -7.38
C ILE A 72 18.78 -6.74 -8.53
N ILE A 73 17.63 -6.13 -8.77
CA ILE A 73 17.50 -4.97 -9.63
C ILE A 73 17.39 -3.73 -8.75
N CYS A 74 18.38 -2.84 -8.85
CA CYS A 74 18.40 -1.53 -8.22
C CYS A 74 18.87 -0.54 -9.28
N LYS A 75 17.93 0.14 -9.95
CA LYS A 75 18.22 1.05 -11.06
C LYS A 75 17.29 2.25 -11.08
N VAL A 76 17.74 3.33 -11.68
CA VAL A 76 16.92 4.52 -11.93
C VAL A 76 16.71 4.67 -13.44
N GLU A 77 15.45 4.76 -13.84
CA GLU A 77 15.03 5.05 -15.20
C GLU A 77 13.87 6.07 -15.14
N ASN A 78 13.96 7.16 -15.93
CA ASN A 78 12.94 8.23 -15.96
C ASN A 78 12.60 8.77 -14.54
N GLU A 79 13.61 9.04 -13.74
CA GLU A 79 13.48 9.51 -12.34
C GLU A 79 12.74 8.52 -11.40
N CYS A 80 12.57 7.27 -11.80
CA CYS A 80 11.96 6.22 -11.01
C CYS A 80 13.01 5.20 -10.56
N LEU A 81 13.20 5.07 -9.24
CA LEU A 81 13.99 4.01 -8.65
C LEU A 81 13.19 2.71 -8.66
N THR A 82 13.70 1.68 -9.32
CA THR A 82 13.14 0.32 -9.33
C THR A 82 13.95 -0.59 -8.41
N LEU A 83 13.25 -1.23 -7.46
CA LEU A 83 13.77 -2.25 -6.56
C LEU A 83 13.00 -3.56 -6.77
N SER A 84 13.68 -4.60 -7.21
CA SER A 84 13.06 -5.93 -7.42
C SER A 84 14.08 -7.06 -7.39
N VAL A 85 13.58 -8.30 -7.43
CA VAL A 85 14.40 -9.50 -7.49
C VAL A 85 14.07 -10.27 -8.75
N ASN A 86 14.98 -10.31 -9.72
CA ASN A 86 14.81 -11.07 -10.97
C ASN A 86 15.27 -12.52 -10.79
N LYS A 87 14.55 -13.30 -10.00
CA LYS A 87 14.84 -14.70 -9.78
C LYS A 87 13.60 -15.56 -10.00
N VAL A 88 13.74 -16.59 -10.81
CA VAL A 88 12.68 -17.58 -11.05
C VAL A 88 12.68 -18.63 -9.92
N GLY A 89 11.50 -18.85 -9.34
CA GLY A 89 11.25 -19.86 -8.31
C GLY A 89 11.30 -19.33 -6.87
N ASN A 90 11.01 -20.20 -5.92
CA ASN A 90 10.94 -19.81 -4.51
C ASN A 90 12.34 -19.48 -3.97
N LEU A 91 12.42 -18.40 -3.21
CA LEU A 91 13.62 -18.07 -2.46
C LEU A 91 13.79 -19.02 -1.28
N PRO A 92 15.01 -19.48 -0.97
CA PRO A 92 15.28 -20.30 0.20
C PRO A 92 14.90 -19.60 1.51
N THR A 93 14.53 -20.39 2.51
CA THR A 93 14.28 -19.85 3.86
C THR A 93 15.53 -19.15 4.40
N GLY A 94 15.34 -17.97 4.99
CA GLY A 94 16.44 -17.15 5.52
C GLY A 94 17.11 -16.26 4.48
N THR A 95 16.60 -16.18 3.24
CA THR A 95 17.03 -15.16 2.27
C THR A 95 16.61 -13.78 2.76
N GLU A 96 17.55 -12.85 2.80
CA GLU A 96 17.32 -11.47 3.19
C GLU A 96 17.67 -10.52 2.04
N TYR A 97 16.85 -9.51 1.84
CA TYR A 97 17.12 -8.38 0.95
C TYR A 97 16.28 -7.18 1.37
N ARG A 98 16.95 -6.06 1.56
CA ARG A 98 16.33 -4.81 1.99
C ARG A 98 17.12 -3.61 1.49
N ALA A 99 16.46 -2.46 1.42
CA ALA A 99 17.10 -1.21 1.03
C ALA A 99 16.74 -0.08 1.99
N ILE A 100 17.72 0.78 2.28
CA ILE A 100 17.47 2.12 2.82
C ILE A 100 17.68 3.09 1.67
N VAL A 101 16.62 3.80 1.32
CA VAL A 101 16.59 4.74 0.20
C VAL A 101 16.64 6.15 0.76
N HIS A 102 17.69 6.88 0.41
CA HIS A 102 17.85 8.28 0.76
C HIS A 102 17.48 9.16 -0.43
N THR A 103 16.63 10.15 -0.21
CA THR A 103 16.20 11.07 -1.28
C THR A 103 15.69 12.41 -0.72
N PRO A 104 15.97 13.55 -1.37
CA PRO A 104 15.40 14.84 -0.98
C PRO A 104 13.93 14.99 -1.40
N THR A 105 13.47 14.24 -2.41
CA THR A 105 12.14 14.35 -3.01
C THR A 105 11.50 12.97 -3.15
N LEU A 106 10.17 12.93 -2.96
CA LEU A 106 9.36 11.74 -3.21
C LEU A 106 7.99 12.16 -3.72
N HIS A 107 7.76 12.01 -5.03
CA HIS A 107 6.51 12.42 -5.66
C HIS A 107 5.53 11.26 -5.81
N SER A 108 6.01 10.03 -5.98
CA SER A 108 5.13 8.86 -6.07
C SER A 108 5.78 7.57 -5.58
N ILE A 109 4.91 6.64 -5.16
CA ILE A 109 5.29 5.28 -4.77
C ILE A 109 4.40 4.25 -5.45
N SER A 110 5.00 3.11 -5.82
CA SER A 110 4.29 1.94 -6.33
C SER A 110 4.85 0.68 -5.69
N LEU A 111 4.00 -0.07 -4.96
CA LEU A 111 4.37 -1.29 -4.27
C LEU A 111 3.49 -2.45 -4.70
N THR A 112 4.08 -3.57 -5.05
CA THR A 112 3.34 -4.79 -5.38
C THR A 112 4.03 -6.05 -4.86
N ASP A 113 3.34 -7.17 -4.92
CA ASP A 113 3.86 -8.51 -4.60
C ASP A 113 4.43 -8.61 -3.17
N ALA A 114 3.62 -8.24 -2.17
CA ALA A 114 3.93 -8.29 -0.75
C ALA A 114 5.11 -7.43 -0.29
N SER A 115 5.50 -6.42 -1.06
CA SER A 115 6.56 -5.47 -0.68
C SER A 115 6.17 -4.62 0.51
N ARG A 116 7.16 -4.17 1.28
CA ARG A 116 6.95 -3.35 2.47
C ARG A 116 7.77 -2.08 2.40
N MET A 117 7.15 -0.95 2.68
CA MET A 117 7.83 0.34 2.72
C MET A 117 7.52 1.09 4.01
N THR A 118 8.55 1.64 4.64
CA THR A 118 8.40 2.60 5.74
C THR A 118 9.02 3.92 5.32
N ILE A 119 8.26 5.01 5.41
CA ILE A 119 8.69 6.34 4.98
C ILE A 119 8.92 7.22 6.21
N ILE A 120 10.10 7.85 6.27
CA ILE A 120 10.49 8.76 7.34
C ILE A 120 10.88 10.10 6.74
N GLY A 121 10.11 11.13 7.05
CA GLY A 121 10.35 12.51 6.61
C GLY A 121 9.12 13.15 5.99
N ASP A 122 9.29 14.42 5.66
CA ASP A 122 8.26 15.30 5.13
C ASP A 122 8.58 15.57 3.66
N PHE A 123 7.67 15.20 2.76
CA PHE A 123 7.86 15.31 1.31
C PHE A 123 6.81 16.24 0.70
N GLU A 124 7.27 17.17 -0.13
CA GLU A 124 6.43 18.11 -0.87
C GLU A 124 6.15 17.57 -2.28
N ASP A 125 5.10 18.12 -2.92
CA ASP A 125 4.69 17.78 -4.29
C ASP A 125 4.41 16.28 -4.50
N PHE A 126 3.93 15.60 -3.45
CA PHE A 126 3.51 14.22 -3.56
C PHE A 126 2.23 14.10 -4.38
N THR A 127 2.17 13.14 -5.29
CA THR A 127 1.08 13.02 -6.28
C THR A 127 0.35 11.69 -6.22
N SER A 128 1.03 10.57 -5.93
CA SER A 128 0.36 9.28 -5.93
C SER A 128 1.00 8.18 -5.08
N ALA A 129 0.13 7.30 -4.57
CA ALA A 129 0.50 6.03 -3.95
C ALA A 129 -0.33 4.90 -4.56
N GLU A 130 0.33 3.94 -5.21
CA GLU A 130 -0.26 2.72 -5.73
C GLU A 130 0.28 1.53 -4.94
N ILE A 131 -0.59 0.80 -4.23
CA ILE A 131 -0.18 -0.31 -3.39
C ILE A 131 -1.10 -1.50 -3.66
N ASP A 132 -0.50 -2.61 -4.06
CA ASP A 132 -1.22 -3.76 -4.57
C ASP A 132 -0.66 -5.09 -4.01
N LYS A 133 -1.43 -6.17 -4.14
CA LYS A 133 -1.01 -7.55 -3.84
C LYS A 133 -0.39 -7.72 -2.46
N ALA A 134 -1.18 -7.43 -1.43
CA ALA A 134 -0.81 -7.57 -0.02
C ALA A 134 0.43 -6.75 0.41
N SER A 135 0.78 -5.72 -0.34
CA SER A 135 1.88 -4.82 0.01
C SER A 135 1.47 -3.83 1.12
N VAL A 136 2.44 -3.35 1.85
CA VAL A 136 2.21 -2.45 2.99
C VAL A 136 3.13 -1.25 2.90
N CYS A 137 2.55 -0.04 2.96
CA CYS A 137 3.29 1.20 3.14
C CYS A 137 2.91 1.86 4.47
N SER A 138 3.89 2.40 5.18
CA SER A 138 3.65 3.09 6.45
C SER A 138 4.47 4.37 6.60
N GLY A 139 3.89 5.35 7.29
CA GLY A 139 4.55 6.62 7.64
C GLY A 139 4.54 7.65 6.51
N GLY A 140 5.35 8.70 6.70
CA GLY A 140 5.48 9.84 5.81
C GLY A 140 4.48 10.97 6.08
N VAL A 141 4.98 12.19 5.98
CA VAL A 141 4.18 13.41 5.95
C VAL A 141 4.30 14.01 4.56
N PHE A 142 3.19 14.23 3.92
CA PHE A 142 3.15 14.65 2.52
C PHE A 142 2.33 15.93 2.37
N SER A 143 2.80 16.79 1.48
CA SER A 143 2.02 17.95 1.03
C SER A 143 1.99 18.02 -0.49
N GLY A 144 0.95 18.67 -1.03
CA GLY A 144 0.80 18.82 -2.47
C GLY A 144 -0.53 19.42 -2.87
N ASN A 145 -0.69 19.63 -4.17
CA ASN A 145 -1.96 20.17 -4.68
C ASN A 145 -3.04 19.09 -4.72
N ALA A 146 -2.73 17.93 -5.31
CA ALA A 146 -3.65 16.82 -5.43
C ALA A 146 -2.90 15.49 -5.27
N VAL A 147 -3.48 14.59 -4.50
CA VAL A 147 -2.96 13.23 -4.28
C VAL A 147 -4.00 12.19 -4.66
N VAL A 148 -3.56 11.14 -5.35
CA VAL A 148 -4.36 9.95 -5.66
C VAL A 148 -3.74 8.73 -4.96
N VAL A 149 -4.57 8.02 -4.17
CA VAL A 149 -4.21 6.77 -3.49
C VAL A 149 -5.02 5.63 -4.07
N SER A 150 -4.36 4.58 -4.53
CA SER A 150 -5.00 3.35 -5.02
C SER A 150 -4.49 2.15 -4.23
N LEU A 151 -5.40 1.44 -3.56
CA LEU A 151 -5.09 0.25 -2.78
C LEU A 151 -5.95 -0.92 -3.26
N THR A 152 -5.32 -2.05 -3.63
CA THR A 152 -6.02 -3.24 -4.09
C THR A 152 -5.43 -4.52 -3.50
N GLU A 153 -6.16 -5.62 -3.59
CA GLU A 153 -5.71 -6.97 -3.21
C GLU A 153 -5.11 -7.06 -1.78
N ALA A 154 -5.91 -6.63 -0.78
CA ALA A 154 -5.56 -6.68 0.65
C ALA A 154 -4.34 -5.83 1.05
N SER A 155 -4.01 -4.82 0.28
CA SER A 155 -2.91 -3.91 0.57
C SER A 155 -3.25 -2.87 1.64
N GLN A 156 -2.22 -2.25 2.19
CA GLN A 156 -2.40 -1.32 3.30
C GLN A 156 -1.52 -0.07 3.15
N LEU A 157 -2.11 1.09 3.44
CA LEU A 157 -1.41 2.34 3.66
C LEU A 157 -1.79 2.86 5.06
N VAL A 158 -0.82 2.93 5.97
CA VAL A 158 -1.06 3.28 7.37
C VAL A 158 -0.13 4.38 7.86
N ASP A 159 -0.56 5.13 8.88
CA ASP A 159 0.19 6.26 9.45
C ASP A 159 0.57 7.33 8.40
N PHE A 160 -0.24 7.44 7.34
CA PHE A 160 -0.07 8.39 6.25
C PHE A 160 -0.63 9.76 6.65
N THR A 161 0.14 10.82 6.45
CA THR A 161 -0.32 12.20 6.67
C THR A 161 -0.24 12.99 5.38
N PHE A 162 -1.33 13.67 5.02
CA PHE A 162 -1.40 14.53 3.84
C PHE A 162 -2.04 15.87 4.18
N ASP A 163 -1.44 16.95 3.70
CA ASP A 163 -1.96 18.32 3.75
C ASP A 163 -1.93 18.95 2.36
N GLY A 164 -3.10 19.30 1.82
CA GLY A 164 -3.19 19.85 0.48
C GLY A 164 -4.58 20.30 0.07
N GLN A 165 -4.80 20.38 -1.24
CA GLN A 165 -6.07 20.91 -1.77
C GLN A 165 -7.06 19.79 -2.09
N GLN A 166 -6.60 18.69 -2.68
CA GLN A 166 -7.44 17.60 -3.14
C GLN A 166 -6.85 16.24 -2.76
N PHE A 167 -7.71 15.33 -2.30
CA PHE A 167 -7.33 13.97 -2.00
C PHE A 167 -8.36 13.00 -2.61
N GLU A 168 -7.88 12.02 -3.36
CA GLU A 168 -8.68 10.94 -3.92
C GLU A 168 -8.16 9.60 -3.43
N ALA A 169 -9.03 8.75 -2.89
CA ALA A 169 -8.69 7.38 -2.48
C ALA A 169 -9.64 6.38 -3.14
N LYS A 170 -9.05 5.36 -3.76
CA LYS A 170 -9.76 4.19 -4.29
C LYS A 170 -9.25 2.94 -3.63
N LEU A 171 -10.12 2.25 -2.89
CA LEU A 171 -9.79 1.03 -2.17
C LEU A 171 -10.68 -0.12 -2.63
N GLY A 172 -10.06 -1.25 -2.99
CA GLY A 172 -10.75 -2.48 -3.38
C GLY A 172 -10.18 -3.71 -2.68
N ASP A 173 -10.92 -4.82 -2.73
CA ASP A 173 -10.45 -6.14 -2.36
C ASP A 173 -9.86 -6.24 -0.95
N ALA A 174 -10.63 -5.82 0.06
CA ALA A 174 -10.29 -5.83 1.48
C ALA A 174 -9.06 -4.98 1.85
N SER A 175 -8.74 -3.96 1.06
CA SER A 175 -7.63 -3.05 1.33
C SER A 175 -7.94 -2.06 2.45
N ARG A 176 -6.89 -1.49 3.02
CA ARG A 176 -7.02 -0.63 4.19
C ARG A 176 -6.18 0.63 4.10
N PHE A 177 -6.84 1.76 4.36
CA PHE A 177 -6.21 3.06 4.59
C PHE A 177 -6.41 3.51 6.05
N VAL A 178 -5.35 4.01 6.68
CA VAL A 178 -5.41 4.67 7.99
C VAL A 178 -4.47 5.86 7.97
N GLY A 179 -4.99 7.05 8.18
CA GLY A 179 -4.16 8.25 8.08
C GLY A 179 -4.78 9.50 8.68
N ASN A 180 -4.13 10.60 8.39
CA ASN A 180 -4.57 11.95 8.72
C ASN A 180 -4.53 12.80 7.44
N VAL A 181 -5.69 13.00 6.82
CA VAL A 181 -5.82 13.70 5.55
C VAL A 181 -6.53 15.03 5.77
N ASN A 182 -5.87 16.11 5.44
CA ASN A 182 -6.43 17.46 5.36
C ASN A 182 -6.47 17.88 3.89
N ALA A 183 -7.65 17.80 3.26
CA ALA A 183 -7.87 18.14 1.86
C ALA A 183 -8.83 19.32 1.78
N ILE A 184 -8.30 20.54 1.71
CA ILE A 184 -9.04 21.80 1.93
C ILE A 184 -10.25 21.93 1.02
N ASN A 185 -10.15 21.55 -0.26
CA ASN A 185 -11.24 21.69 -1.21
C ASN A 185 -12.07 20.41 -1.35
N ASP A 186 -11.43 19.31 -1.80
CA ASP A 186 -12.16 18.09 -2.18
C ASP A 186 -11.52 16.84 -1.58
N LEU A 187 -12.34 16.01 -0.96
CA LEU A 187 -11.99 14.74 -0.38
C LEU A 187 -12.86 13.64 -0.98
N ASN A 188 -12.34 12.89 -1.96
CA ASN A 188 -13.05 11.85 -2.67
C ASN A 188 -12.61 10.47 -2.20
N VAL A 189 -13.55 9.62 -1.74
CA VAL A 189 -13.26 8.27 -1.28
C VAL A 189 -14.21 7.28 -1.93
N GLU A 190 -13.64 6.32 -2.65
CA GLU A 190 -14.34 5.18 -3.25
C GLU A 190 -13.86 3.88 -2.62
N LEU A 191 -14.78 3.13 -2.00
CA LEU A 191 -14.52 1.86 -1.34
C LEU A 191 -15.38 0.75 -1.94
N SER A 192 -14.76 -0.41 -2.19
CA SER A 192 -15.46 -1.62 -2.64
C SER A 192 -14.90 -2.87 -1.97
N SER A 193 -15.64 -3.99 -2.05
CA SER A 193 -15.16 -5.32 -1.66
C SER A 193 -14.59 -5.37 -0.25
N ALA A 194 -15.38 -4.93 0.75
CA ALA A 194 -15.04 -4.95 2.18
C ALA A 194 -13.79 -4.13 2.57
N SER A 195 -13.48 -3.10 1.80
CA SER A 195 -12.35 -2.21 2.10
C SER A 195 -12.65 -1.26 3.27
N ASN A 196 -11.59 -0.73 3.89
CA ASN A 196 -11.70 0.09 5.09
C ASN A 196 -10.88 1.38 4.96
N PHE A 197 -11.53 2.53 5.20
CA PHE A 197 -10.90 3.84 5.23
C PHE A 197 -11.12 4.52 6.58
N ILE A 198 -10.03 4.92 7.25
CA ILE A 198 -10.06 5.64 8.53
C ILE A 198 -9.25 6.92 8.40
N ASN A 199 -9.89 8.07 8.62
CA ASN A 199 -9.24 9.37 8.70
C ASN A 199 -9.40 9.96 10.11
N TYR A 200 -8.28 10.29 10.75
CA TYR A 200 -8.25 10.75 12.13
C TYR A 200 -8.37 12.27 12.31
N GLY A 201 -8.45 13.03 11.24
CA GLY A 201 -8.55 14.49 11.37
C GLY A 201 -8.64 15.22 10.03
N GLY A 202 -8.43 16.54 10.08
CA GLY A 202 -8.45 17.40 8.90
C GLY A 202 -9.79 18.06 8.64
N THR A 203 -9.82 18.83 7.57
CA THR A 203 -10.99 19.58 7.09
C THR A 203 -11.17 19.41 5.60
N SER A 204 -12.40 19.58 5.10
CA SER A 204 -12.66 19.69 3.67
C SER A 204 -13.90 20.54 3.40
N GLN A 205 -13.92 21.26 2.27
CA GLN A 205 -15.15 21.92 1.82
C GLN A 205 -16.15 20.91 1.29
N ASN A 206 -15.69 19.98 0.46
CA ASN A 206 -16.55 18.97 -0.15
C ASN A 206 -15.97 17.56 0.03
N ALA A 207 -16.86 16.59 0.25
CA ALA A 207 -16.50 15.20 0.16
C ALA A 207 -17.48 14.43 -0.72
N LYS A 208 -16.95 13.55 -1.56
CA LYS A 208 -17.73 12.56 -2.30
C LYS A 208 -17.35 11.16 -1.82
N LEU A 209 -18.34 10.45 -1.27
CA LEU A 209 -18.16 9.15 -0.65
C LEU A 209 -18.96 8.10 -1.40
N VAL A 210 -18.29 7.15 -2.00
CA VAL A 210 -18.90 6.03 -2.73
C VAL A 210 -18.50 4.73 -2.05
N LEU A 211 -19.47 4.03 -1.44
CA LEU A 211 -19.23 2.79 -0.70
C LEU A 211 -20.04 1.65 -1.28
N ARG A 212 -19.38 0.50 -1.52
CA ARG A 212 -19.95 -0.71 -2.08
C ARG A 212 -19.53 -1.95 -1.27
N GLU A 213 -20.36 -2.98 -1.29
CA GLU A 213 -20.00 -4.35 -0.90
C GLU A 213 -19.36 -4.45 0.50
N ALA A 214 -20.13 -4.07 1.53
CA ALA A 214 -19.75 -4.15 2.94
C ALA A 214 -18.50 -3.34 3.34
N SER A 215 -18.19 -2.29 2.60
CA SER A 215 -17.07 -1.40 2.92
C SER A 215 -17.36 -0.51 4.11
N LEU A 216 -16.30 -0.11 4.82
CA LEU A 216 -16.39 0.69 6.04
C LEU A 216 -15.59 1.98 5.92
N LEU A 217 -16.21 3.10 6.31
CA LEU A 217 -15.57 4.41 6.35
C LEU A 217 -15.73 5.06 7.73
N ASN A 218 -14.64 5.57 8.30
CA ASN A 218 -14.69 6.37 9.51
C ASN A 218 -13.93 7.69 9.32
N MET A 219 -14.70 8.78 9.28
CA MET A 219 -14.21 10.15 9.20
C MET A 219 -14.87 11.02 10.27
N ALA A 220 -15.19 10.47 11.44
CA ALA A 220 -15.85 11.17 12.54
C ALA A 220 -15.04 12.35 13.09
N GLN A 221 -13.72 12.38 12.86
CA GLN A 221 -12.81 13.43 13.29
C GLN A 221 -12.50 14.47 12.18
N THR A 222 -12.96 14.22 10.95
CA THR A 222 -12.76 15.11 9.79
C THR A 222 -13.95 16.05 9.68
N GLU A 223 -13.72 17.36 9.73
CA GLU A 223 -14.79 18.35 9.59
C GLU A 223 -15.03 18.70 8.12
N ILE A 224 -16.23 18.41 7.61
CA ILE A 224 -16.58 18.57 6.21
C ILE A 224 -17.79 19.47 6.09
N GLN A 225 -17.78 20.42 5.14
CA GLN A 225 -18.93 21.29 4.93
C GLN A 225 -20.04 20.53 4.21
N ASN A 226 -19.76 20.00 3.02
CA ASN A 226 -20.73 19.34 2.17
C ASN A 226 -20.31 17.90 1.86
N ILE A 227 -21.22 16.96 2.06
CA ILE A 227 -20.96 15.54 1.78
C ILE A 227 -21.99 15.02 0.77
N GLU A 228 -21.50 14.45 -0.33
CA GLU A 228 -22.28 13.63 -1.25
C GLU A 228 -22.03 12.15 -0.97
N VAL A 229 -23.09 11.36 -0.77
CA VAL A 229 -22.99 9.93 -0.47
C VAL A 229 -23.70 9.08 -1.54
N ASP A 230 -23.07 7.98 -1.92
CA ASP A 230 -23.68 6.93 -2.74
C ASP A 230 -23.25 5.55 -2.21
N PHE A 231 -24.07 4.97 -1.32
CA PHE A 231 -23.77 3.73 -0.61
C PHE A 231 -24.68 2.59 -1.06
N SER A 232 -24.10 1.39 -1.18
CA SER A 232 -24.84 0.16 -1.41
C SER A 232 -24.14 -1.06 -0.83
N GLY A 233 -24.85 -2.22 -0.83
CA GLY A 233 -24.27 -3.49 -0.45
C GLY A 233 -23.88 -3.59 1.03
N ALA A 234 -24.74 -3.17 1.96
CA ALA A 234 -24.52 -3.21 3.41
C ALA A 234 -23.28 -2.43 3.89
N SER A 235 -22.90 -1.39 3.16
CA SER A 235 -21.77 -0.52 3.53
C SER A 235 -22.11 0.41 4.69
N SER A 236 -21.12 0.86 5.44
CA SER A 236 -21.33 1.74 6.60
C SER A 236 -20.32 2.87 6.66
N ALA A 237 -20.79 4.08 6.97
CA ALA A 237 -19.93 5.23 7.16
C ALA A 237 -20.27 5.99 8.45
N THR A 238 -19.24 6.58 9.07
CA THR A 238 -19.37 7.59 10.12
C THR A 238 -18.64 8.87 9.68
N VAL A 239 -19.36 9.99 9.63
CA VAL A 239 -18.86 11.28 9.14
C VAL A 239 -19.20 12.42 10.09
N LYS A 240 -18.53 13.57 9.92
CA LYS A 240 -18.89 14.84 10.59
C LYS A 240 -19.11 15.91 9.54
N ALA A 241 -20.35 16.44 9.46
CA ALA A 241 -20.72 17.46 8.50
C ALA A 241 -21.24 18.73 9.18
N THR A 242 -20.95 19.90 8.58
CA THR A 242 -21.43 21.19 9.09
C THR A 242 -22.64 21.75 8.33
N ASP A 243 -22.69 21.59 7.01
CA ASP A 243 -23.67 22.26 6.15
C ASP A 243 -24.67 21.30 5.52
N THR A 244 -24.25 20.38 4.66
CA THR A 244 -25.15 19.45 3.97
C THR A 244 -24.64 18.02 3.90
N ILE A 245 -25.58 17.06 3.93
CA ILE A 245 -25.37 15.67 3.48
C ILE A 245 -26.45 15.36 2.48
N SER A 246 -26.05 14.94 1.27
CA SER A 246 -26.98 14.62 0.17
C SER A 246 -26.59 13.34 -0.54
N GLY A 247 -27.50 12.74 -1.29
CA GLY A 247 -27.24 11.57 -2.10
C GLY A 247 -28.16 10.39 -1.81
N ARG A 248 -27.63 9.16 -1.86
CA ARG A 248 -28.44 7.94 -1.80
C ARG A 248 -27.78 6.83 -1.00
N LEU A 249 -28.59 6.11 -0.23
CA LEU A 249 -28.24 4.85 0.42
C LEU A 249 -29.16 3.74 -0.08
N ALA A 250 -28.63 2.57 -0.42
CA ALA A 250 -29.36 1.39 -0.86
C ALA A 250 -28.79 0.10 -0.23
N ASP A 251 -29.54 -0.99 -0.34
CA ASP A 251 -29.10 -2.34 0.01
C ASP A 251 -28.56 -2.45 1.46
N LEU A 252 -29.38 -2.06 2.45
CA LEU A 252 -29.07 -2.13 3.87
C LEU A 252 -27.83 -1.31 4.33
N SER A 253 -27.47 -0.28 3.58
CA SER A 253 -26.35 0.59 3.95
C SER A 253 -26.72 1.56 5.08
N THR A 254 -25.72 1.98 5.86
CA THR A 254 -25.96 2.83 7.03
C THR A 254 -25.01 4.01 7.05
N LEU A 255 -25.55 5.20 7.30
CA LEU A 255 -24.80 6.43 7.52
C LEU A 255 -25.00 6.93 8.96
N TYR A 256 -23.92 7.03 9.70
CA TYR A 256 -23.87 7.75 10.99
C TYR A 256 -23.23 9.11 10.79
N TYR A 257 -23.78 10.15 11.44
CA TYR A 257 -23.19 11.47 11.32
C TYR A 257 -23.20 12.27 12.61
N TYR A 258 -22.19 13.13 12.74
CA TYR A 258 -22.07 14.19 13.74
C TYR A 258 -22.34 15.55 13.12
N GLY A 259 -22.74 16.52 13.95
CA GLY A 259 -23.03 17.88 13.52
C GLY A 259 -24.51 18.18 13.38
N ASN A 260 -24.82 19.26 12.65
CA ASN A 260 -26.21 19.68 12.41
C ASN A 260 -26.44 20.07 10.93
N PRO A 261 -26.04 19.22 9.97
CA PRO A 261 -26.21 19.50 8.55
C PRO A 261 -27.68 19.38 8.13
N GLN A 262 -27.99 20.00 6.98
CA GLN A 262 -29.22 19.69 6.26
C GLN A 262 -29.08 18.29 5.60
N ILE A 263 -30.04 17.41 5.88
CA ILE A 263 -30.04 16.05 5.35
C ILE A 263 -30.97 15.96 4.14
N ASN A 264 -30.43 15.59 2.97
CA ASN A 264 -31.13 15.38 1.70
C ASN A 264 -30.73 14.00 1.12
N VAL A 265 -30.89 12.95 1.91
CA VAL A 265 -30.46 11.59 1.58
C VAL A 265 -31.68 10.72 1.30
N GLU A 266 -31.71 10.09 0.12
CA GLU A 266 -32.70 9.06 -0.23
C GLU A 266 -32.28 7.71 0.35
N CYS A 267 -33.12 7.08 1.16
CA CYS A 267 -32.87 5.76 1.75
C CYS A 267 -33.76 4.72 1.09
N LEU A 268 -33.16 3.71 0.49
CA LEU A 268 -33.82 2.58 -0.20
C LEU A 268 -33.44 1.25 0.46
N ASP A 269 -34.26 0.25 0.26
CA ASP A 269 -33.97 -1.15 0.57
C ASP A 269 -33.48 -1.37 2.02
N GLY A 270 -34.14 -0.71 2.99
CA GLY A 270 -33.84 -0.84 4.41
C GLY A 270 -32.58 -0.11 4.90
N SER A 271 -32.05 0.80 4.08
CA SER A 271 -30.92 1.65 4.47
C SER A 271 -31.32 2.73 5.47
N LEU A 272 -30.40 3.19 6.29
CA LEU A 272 -30.68 4.05 7.46
C LEU A 272 -29.67 5.18 7.59
N VAL A 273 -30.16 6.33 8.12
CA VAL A 273 -29.34 7.48 8.49
C VAL A 273 -29.57 7.78 9.98
N TYR A 274 -28.48 7.86 10.75
CA TYR A 274 -28.51 8.14 12.19
C TYR A 274 -27.66 9.31 12.57
N ARG A 275 -28.18 10.18 13.41
CA ARG A 275 -27.39 11.21 14.09
C ARG A 275 -26.79 10.65 15.37
N LEU A 276 -25.50 10.90 15.61
CA LEU A 276 -24.76 10.54 16.82
C LEU A 276 -24.64 11.72 17.78
#